data_89dce7252239b26e4219793ef5b913d4
#
_entry.id   89dce7252239b26e4219793ef5b913d4
#
_cell.length_a   1.000
_cell.length_b   1.000
_cell.length_c   1.000
_cell.angle_alpha   90.00
_cell.angle_beta   90.00
_cell.angle_gamma   90.00
#
_symmetry.space_group_name_H-M   'P 1'
#
loop_
_entity.id
_entity.type
_entity.pdbx_description
1 polymer ?
#
loop_
_entity_poly.entity_id
_entity_poly.type
_entity_poly.pdbx_seq_one_letter_code
_entity_poly.pdbx_strand_id
1 'polypeptide(L)'
;MRTVLRFKAAGLMHSLIYIGFLGLFAGTVTLEIHHLMPPSLKFLQGTTYIVYSFTLELATIAYLTGLFWALARRLIGTEYRIKTKTTVDDYLTLSLLIFIGISGITTEAGRIALENFPDYEKWSFIGYAVGQFLNLSNPELFHRVSWVLHVISFFVFLIAIPLSKLRHIFTSPINMFMSPKERPKGAMKFIGNLLEADDIDNVGTEIIDHFTWKQLMDLDACTVCGRCTSVCPANQTGKSLDPREIILKVGQVMSESGQPAVPATVSTPGPLRVNSDNVFERITSEELWACTSCKACDEICPVNIEILDKILDMRRHLALMESDFPAELGKAYVAMENSSNPWGASQNDRLKWTEDLDFDVPVIDESNHEEYDYLYWVGCAGAFDDRNVPVTKAVATLLKRAGVTFAVLGPKEVCTGDSARRTGNEFVFQQLAIQNIENMNNLKVEKIITQCPHCFNTIANEYPQLGGNYQVIHHSQLLTELVLSLIHI
;
A
#
# COMPACT_ATOMS: atom_id res chain seq x y z
N MET A 1 5.41 2.82 -11.94
CA MET A 1 6.75 2.29 -12.24
C MET A 1 7.78 2.42 -11.10
N ARG A 2 7.93 3.57 -10.41
CA ARG A 2 8.92 3.71 -9.30
C ARG A 2 8.83 2.60 -8.25
N THR A 3 7.62 2.27 -7.78
CA THR A 3 7.39 1.25 -6.75
C THR A 3 7.66 -0.17 -7.26
N VAL A 4 7.33 -0.45 -8.51
CA VAL A 4 7.62 -1.75 -9.15
C VAL A 4 9.13 -1.97 -9.26
N LEU A 5 9.90 -0.93 -9.60
CA LEU A 5 11.36 -0.98 -9.79
C LEU A 5 12.17 -0.95 -8.48
N ARG A 6 11.55 -0.78 -7.31
CA ARG A 6 12.26 -0.91 -6.00
C ARG A 6 12.95 -2.27 -5.86
N PHE A 7 12.36 -3.34 -6.41
CA PHE A 7 12.98 -4.65 -6.55
C PHE A 7 13.50 -4.81 -7.98
N LYS A 8 14.73 -4.40 -8.24
CA LYS A 8 15.30 -4.21 -9.59
C LYS A 8 15.06 -5.39 -10.53
N ALA A 9 15.41 -6.61 -10.12
CA ALA A 9 15.26 -7.81 -10.97
C ALA A 9 13.78 -8.11 -11.28
N ALA A 10 12.90 -8.12 -10.26
CA ALA A 10 11.48 -8.37 -10.43
C ALA A 10 10.79 -7.23 -11.20
N GLY A 11 11.22 -6.00 -10.96
CA GLY A 11 10.71 -4.83 -11.64
C GLY A 11 11.08 -4.81 -13.12
N LEU A 12 12.34 -5.10 -13.46
CA LEU A 12 12.79 -5.18 -14.85
C LEU A 12 12.06 -6.30 -15.61
N MET A 13 12.00 -7.49 -15.02
CA MET A 13 11.24 -8.62 -15.57
C MET A 13 9.79 -8.23 -15.90
N HIS A 14 9.09 -7.64 -14.95
CA HIS A 14 7.70 -7.21 -15.16
C HIS A 14 7.58 -6.09 -16.20
N SER A 15 8.54 -5.15 -16.22
CA SER A 15 8.56 -4.07 -17.23
C SER A 15 8.74 -4.61 -18.64
N LEU A 16 9.59 -5.63 -18.83
CA LEU A 16 9.76 -6.30 -20.12
C LEU A 16 8.47 -6.95 -20.60
N ILE A 17 7.76 -7.68 -19.72
CA ILE A 17 6.45 -8.27 -20.05
C ILE A 17 5.44 -7.17 -20.41
N TYR A 18 5.33 -6.13 -19.56
CA TYR A 18 4.33 -5.08 -19.72
C TYR A 18 4.54 -4.25 -20.99
N ILE A 19 5.77 -3.76 -21.23
CA ILE A 19 6.09 -2.95 -22.42
C ILE A 19 5.98 -3.81 -23.67
N GLY A 20 6.50 -5.04 -23.64
CA GLY A 20 6.38 -5.97 -24.74
C GLY A 20 4.93 -6.29 -25.10
N PHE A 21 4.11 -6.62 -24.10
CA PHE A 21 2.68 -6.88 -24.29
C PHE A 21 1.95 -5.67 -24.89
N LEU A 22 2.15 -4.48 -24.34
CA LEU A 22 1.51 -3.26 -24.86
C LEU A 22 1.97 -2.94 -26.29
N GLY A 23 3.25 -3.14 -26.59
CA GLY A 23 3.79 -2.96 -27.94
C GLY A 23 3.16 -3.91 -28.94
N LEU A 24 3.08 -5.19 -28.61
CA LEU A 24 2.45 -6.21 -29.47
C LEU A 24 0.94 -5.97 -29.63
N PHE A 25 0.24 -5.62 -28.55
CA PHE A 25 -1.18 -5.30 -28.62
C PHE A 25 -1.45 -4.06 -29.48
N ALA A 26 -0.69 -2.98 -29.29
CA ALA A 26 -0.78 -1.79 -30.13
C ALA A 26 -0.47 -2.11 -31.60
N GLY A 27 0.53 -2.98 -31.84
CA GLY A 27 0.86 -3.45 -33.17
C GLY A 27 -0.28 -4.20 -33.84
N THR A 28 -0.92 -5.12 -33.13
CA THR A 28 -2.10 -5.86 -33.65
C THR A 28 -3.23 -4.90 -33.98
N VAL A 29 -3.56 -3.96 -33.08
CA VAL A 29 -4.59 -2.94 -33.36
C VAL A 29 -4.24 -2.09 -34.58
N THR A 30 -2.98 -1.71 -34.73
CA THR A 30 -2.48 -0.95 -35.89
C THR A 30 -2.65 -1.72 -37.19
N LEU A 31 -2.34 -3.03 -37.17
CA LEU A 31 -2.49 -3.92 -38.31
C LEU A 31 -3.96 -4.07 -38.72
N GLU A 32 -4.85 -4.27 -37.75
CA GLU A 32 -6.29 -4.36 -38.01
C GLU A 32 -6.86 -3.05 -38.59
N ILE A 33 -6.48 -1.90 -38.06
CA ILE A 33 -6.84 -0.61 -38.63
C ILE A 33 -6.36 -0.51 -40.09
N HIS A 34 -5.11 -0.88 -40.36
CA HIS A 34 -4.57 -0.88 -41.72
C HIS A 34 -5.36 -1.80 -42.67
N HIS A 35 -5.77 -2.99 -42.21
CA HIS A 35 -6.56 -3.92 -42.99
C HIS A 35 -7.96 -3.39 -43.33
N LEU A 36 -8.61 -2.74 -42.39
CA LEU A 36 -9.95 -2.17 -42.52
C LEU A 36 -9.97 -0.90 -43.42
N MET A 37 -8.84 -0.25 -43.65
CA MET A 37 -8.77 0.97 -44.44
C MET A 37 -8.90 0.69 -45.96
N PRO A 38 -9.54 1.61 -46.70
CA PRO A 38 -9.54 1.58 -48.16
C PRO A 38 -8.12 1.57 -48.72
N PRO A 39 -7.87 0.98 -49.94
CA PRO A 39 -6.57 0.89 -50.52
C PRO A 39 -5.77 2.21 -50.58
N SER A 40 -6.46 3.33 -50.85
CA SER A 40 -5.88 4.68 -50.90
C SER A 40 -5.38 5.25 -49.57
N LEU A 41 -5.84 4.69 -48.43
CA LEU A 41 -5.50 5.16 -47.10
C LEU A 41 -4.58 4.17 -46.33
N LYS A 42 -4.17 3.08 -46.98
CA LYS A 42 -3.28 2.10 -46.38
C LYS A 42 -1.90 2.70 -46.11
N PHE A 43 -1.50 2.75 -44.84
CA PHE A 43 -0.30 3.46 -44.37
C PHE A 43 0.89 2.55 -44.00
N LEU A 44 0.67 1.25 -43.73
CA LEU A 44 1.77 0.30 -43.47
C LEU A 44 2.38 -0.16 -44.80
N GLN A 45 3.22 0.71 -45.40
CA GLN A 45 3.90 0.46 -46.66
C GLN A 45 5.33 1.04 -46.62
N GLY A 46 6.24 0.44 -47.39
CA GLY A 46 7.61 0.92 -47.50
C GLY A 46 8.33 1.04 -46.13
N THR A 47 8.99 2.17 -45.89
CA THR A 47 9.75 2.41 -44.65
C THR A 47 8.87 2.32 -43.40
N THR A 48 7.60 2.76 -43.46
CA THR A 48 6.67 2.67 -42.33
C THR A 48 6.45 1.23 -41.90
N TYR A 49 6.28 0.32 -42.85
CA TYR A 49 6.14 -1.10 -42.55
C TYR A 49 7.43 -1.68 -41.93
N ILE A 50 8.60 -1.31 -42.43
CA ILE A 50 9.88 -1.76 -41.90
C ILE A 50 10.06 -1.34 -40.43
N VAL A 51 9.78 -0.07 -40.10
CA VAL A 51 9.88 0.44 -38.73
C VAL A 51 8.87 -0.27 -37.82
N TYR A 52 7.65 -0.43 -38.29
CA TYR A 52 6.60 -1.16 -37.57
C TYR A 52 7.03 -2.59 -37.25
N SER A 53 7.42 -3.35 -38.24
CA SER A 53 7.86 -4.74 -38.14
C SER A 53 9.05 -4.90 -37.19
N PHE A 54 10.11 -4.11 -37.36
CA PHE A 54 11.27 -4.14 -36.50
C PHE A 54 10.91 -3.79 -35.02
N THR A 55 10.01 -2.84 -34.80
CA THR A 55 9.55 -2.49 -33.45
C THR A 55 8.80 -3.63 -32.78
N LEU A 56 7.97 -4.36 -33.51
CA LEU A 56 7.26 -5.53 -32.99
C LEU A 56 8.18 -6.69 -32.67
N GLU A 57 9.22 -6.90 -33.45
CA GLU A 57 10.26 -7.90 -33.16
C GLU A 57 10.94 -7.59 -31.80
N LEU A 58 11.33 -6.34 -31.57
CA LEU A 58 11.91 -5.94 -30.27
C LEU A 58 10.90 -6.11 -29.13
N ALA A 59 9.63 -5.81 -29.36
CA ALA A 59 8.56 -6.03 -28.37
C ALA A 59 8.39 -7.52 -28.07
N THR A 60 8.46 -8.39 -29.08
CA THR A 60 8.40 -9.85 -28.94
C THR A 60 9.56 -10.39 -28.10
N ILE A 61 10.79 -9.92 -28.36
CA ILE A 61 11.96 -10.28 -27.55
C ILE A 61 11.77 -9.88 -26.09
N ALA A 62 11.38 -8.63 -25.86
CA ALA A 62 11.14 -8.13 -24.51
C ALA A 62 10.07 -8.97 -23.78
N TYR A 63 8.95 -9.21 -24.43
CA TYR A 63 7.82 -9.98 -23.91
C TYR A 63 8.21 -11.41 -23.51
N LEU A 64 8.78 -12.16 -24.46
CA LEU A 64 9.16 -13.56 -24.21
C LEU A 64 10.30 -13.67 -23.20
N THR A 65 11.30 -12.79 -23.26
CA THR A 65 12.40 -12.77 -22.26
C THR A 65 11.85 -12.55 -20.88
N GLY A 66 10.94 -11.60 -20.70
CA GLY A 66 10.28 -11.34 -19.42
C GLY A 66 9.47 -12.53 -18.91
N LEU A 67 8.71 -13.20 -19.78
CA LEU A 67 7.89 -14.37 -19.43
C LEU A 67 8.74 -15.60 -19.07
N PHE A 68 9.77 -15.92 -19.85
CA PHE A 68 10.68 -17.01 -19.51
C PHE A 68 11.44 -16.73 -18.21
N TRP A 69 11.84 -15.50 -17.97
CA TRP A 69 12.41 -15.11 -16.69
C TRP A 69 11.42 -15.29 -15.53
N ALA A 70 10.15 -14.89 -15.71
CA ALA A 70 9.11 -15.10 -14.71
C ALA A 70 8.87 -16.59 -14.42
N LEU A 71 8.85 -17.42 -15.44
CA LEU A 71 8.73 -18.88 -15.34
C LEU A 71 9.93 -19.49 -14.60
N ALA A 72 11.16 -19.14 -15.01
CA ALA A 72 12.39 -19.60 -14.37
C ALA A 72 12.45 -19.23 -12.89
N ARG A 73 12.03 -18.01 -12.51
CA ARG A 73 11.96 -17.60 -11.10
C ARG A 73 10.99 -18.46 -10.28
N ARG A 74 9.91 -18.98 -10.88
CA ARG A 74 8.96 -19.85 -10.17
C ARG A 74 9.45 -21.29 -10.08
N LEU A 75 10.12 -21.79 -11.09
CA LEU A 75 10.63 -23.18 -11.16
C LEU A 75 11.92 -23.35 -10.34
N ILE A 76 12.86 -22.42 -10.48
CA ILE A 76 14.23 -22.54 -9.95
C ILE A 76 14.41 -21.60 -8.74
N GLY A 77 13.58 -20.57 -8.62
CA GLY A 77 13.72 -19.51 -7.61
C GLY A 77 13.54 -20.01 -6.19
N THR A 78 14.37 -19.51 -5.28
CA THR A 78 14.39 -19.84 -3.86
C THR A 78 13.63 -18.80 -3.00
N GLU A 79 13.08 -17.74 -3.60
CA GLU A 79 12.38 -16.70 -2.85
C GLU A 79 11.13 -17.25 -2.16
N TYR A 80 11.22 -17.45 -0.85
CA TYR A 80 10.16 -18.02 -0.01
C TYR A 80 8.78 -17.36 -0.25
N ARG A 81 8.74 -16.03 -0.33
CA ARG A 81 7.51 -15.26 -0.54
C ARG A 81 6.76 -15.59 -1.84
N ILE A 82 7.46 -16.04 -2.88
CA ILE A 82 6.88 -16.43 -4.18
C ILE A 82 6.50 -17.91 -4.14
N LYS A 83 7.45 -18.76 -3.70
CA LYS A 83 7.29 -20.21 -3.69
C LYS A 83 6.05 -20.67 -2.90
N THR A 84 5.80 -20.09 -1.73
CA THR A 84 4.68 -20.47 -0.84
C THR A 84 3.30 -20.15 -1.40
N LYS A 85 3.19 -19.25 -2.37
CA LYS A 85 1.91 -18.78 -2.95
C LYS A 85 1.85 -18.97 -4.48
N THR A 86 2.77 -19.72 -5.06
CA THR A 86 2.68 -20.14 -6.45
C THR A 86 1.68 -21.28 -6.57
N THR A 87 0.69 -21.10 -7.43
CA THR A 87 -0.40 -22.04 -7.68
C THR A 87 -0.33 -22.57 -9.12
N VAL A 88 -1.12 -23.59 -9.45
CA VAL A 88 -1.28 -24.10 -10.82
C VAL A 88 -1.74 -23.00 -11.78
N ASP A 89 -2.62 -22.10 -11.30
CA ASP A 89 -3.09 -20.94 -12.08
C ASP A 89 -1.94 -20.04 -12.57
N ASP A 90 -0.91 -19.85 -11.75
CA ASP A 90 0.27 -19.07 -12.16
C ASP A 90 1.02 -19.71 -13.34
N TYR A 91 1.16 -21.04 -13.35
CA TYR A 91 1.80 -21.77 -14.45
C TYR A 91 0.93 -21.77 -15.70
N LEU A 92 -0.38 -21.99 -15.56
CA LEU A 92 -1.32 -21.95 -16.69
C LEU A 92 -1.32 -20.57 -17.35
N THR A 93 -1.39 -19.50 -16.55
CA THR A 93 -1.34 -18.13 -17.03
C THR A 93 -0.04 -17.83 -17.78
N LEU A 94 1.12 -18.17 -17.21
CA LEU A 94 2.40 -17.96 -17.88
C LEU A 94 2.52 -18.78 -19.16
N SER A 95 2.07 -20.03 -19.14
CA SER A 95 2.09 -20.90 -20.32
C SER A 95 1.20 -20.36 -21.43
N LEU A 96 0.01 -19.86 -21.11
CA LEU A 96 -0.89 -19.23 -22.09
C LEU A 96 -0.24 -18.01 -22.75
N LEU A 97 0.36 -17.12 -21.93
CA LEU A 97 1.03 -15.92 -22.43
C LEU A 97 2.25 -16.27 -23.31
N ILE A 98 3.05 -17.26 -22.92
CA ILE A 98 4.18 -17.77 -23.73
C ILE A 98 3.65 -18.36 -25.03
N PHE A 99 2.57 -19.15 -24.98
CA PHE A 99 1.97 -19.74 -26.17
C PHE A 99 1.46 -18.69 -27.15
N ILE A 100 0.82 -17.62 -26.68
CA ILE A 100 0.40 -16.48 -27.50
C ILE A 100 1.61 -15.86 -28.22
N GLY A 101 2.72 -15.61 -27.50
CA GLY A 101 3.92 -15.06 -28.10
C GLY A 101 4.53 -15.98 -29.17
N ILE A 102 4.64 -17.28 -28.88
CA ILE A 102 5.20 -18.26 -29.83
C ILE A 102 4.28 -18.45 -31.04
N SER A 103 2.96 -18.56 -30.83
CA SER A 103 1.99 -18.71 -31.93
C SER A 103 1.94 -17.46 -32.82
N GLY A 104 2.17 -16.25 -32.26
CA GLY A 104 2.35 -15.05 -33.06
C GLY A 104 3.57 -15.13 -34.00
N ILE A 105 4.74 -15.55 -33.48
CA ILE A 105 5.95 -15.76 -34.29
C ILE A 105 5.72 -16.80 -35.36
N THR A 106 5.06 -17.92 -35.03
CA THR A 106 4.81 -18.98 -36.04
C THR A 106 3.84 -18.53 -37.12
N THR A 107 2.86 -17.71 -36.79
CA THR A 107 1.92 -17.10 -37.75
C THR A 107 2.66 -16.16 -38.70
N GLU A 108 3.51 -15.30 -38.17
CA GLU A 108 4.36 -14.42 -38.97
C GLU A 108 5.32 -15.20 -39.89
N ALA A 109 6.00 -16.20 -39.35
CA ALA A 109 6.91 -17.07 -40.11
C ALA A 109 6.18 -17.79 -41.29
N GLY A 110 4.95 -18.26 -41.01
CA GLY A 110 4.11 -18.88 -42.06
C GLY A 110 3.73 -17.88 -43.17
N ARG A 111 3.39 -16.65 -42.81
CA ARG A 111 3.07 -15.56 -43.76
C ARG A 111 4.30 -15.22 -44.64
N ILE A 112 5.46 -15.02 -43.99
CA ILE A 112 6.71 -14.69 -44.70
C ILE A 112 7.10 -15.83 -45.67
N ALA A 113 6.97 -17.09 -45.26
CA ALA A 113 7.22 -18.23 -46.10
C ALA A 113 6.22 -18.33 -47.29
N LEU A 114 4.95 -17.97 -47.09
CA LEU A 114 3.93 -17.92 -48.13
C LEU A 114 4.25 -16.87 -49.21
N GLU A 115 4.87 -15.76 -48.80
CA GLU A 115 5.31 -14.68 -49.70
C GLU A 115 6.70 -14.95 -50.34
N ASN A 116 7.31 -16.14 -50.14
CA ASN A 116 8.63 -16.53 -50.61
C ASN A 116 9.77 -15.65 -50.11
N PHE A 117 9.74 -15.24 -48.84
CA PHE A 117 10.80 -14.52 -48.14
C PHE A 117 11.27 -13.23 -48.86
N PRO A 118 10.38 -12.24 -49.07
CA PRO A 118 10.78 -10.99 -49.71
C PRO A 118 11.82 -10.24 -48.87
N ASP A 119 12.70 -9.45 -49.55
CA ASP A 119 13.83 -8.78 -48.89
C ASP A 119 13.44 -7.80 -47.79
N TYR A 120 12.29 -7.16 -47.91
CA TYR A 120 11.81 -6.23 -46.88
C TYR A 120 11.40 -6.93 -45.56
N GLU A 121 11.06 -8.23 -45.60
CA GLU A 121 10.72 -9.03 -44.39
C GLU A 121 11.96 -9.45 -43.57
N LYS A 122 13.20 -9.19 -44.05
CA LYS A 122 14.40 -9.36 -43.23
C LYS A 122 14.40 -8.53 -41.96
N TRP A 123 13.57 -7.47 -41.89
CA TRP A 123 13.39 -6.68 -40.71
C TRP A 123 12.45 -7.32 -39.69
N SER A 124 11.61 -8.27 -40.08
CA SER A 124 10.92 -9.25 -39.24
C SER A 124 11.84 -10.42 -38.93
N PHE A 125 13.00 -10.14 -38.36
CA PHE A 125 14.13 -11.06 -38.36
C PHE A 125 13.89 -12.38 -37.61
N ILE A 126 13.04 -12.41 -36.54
CA ILE A 126 12.67 -13.65 -35.83
C ILE A 126 11.72 -14.47 -36.70
N GLY A 127 10.63 -13.86 -37.17
CA GLY A 127 9.69 -14.54 -38.09
C GLY A 127 10.35 -15.04 -39.33
N TYR A 128 11.24 -14.24 -39.93
CA TYR A 128 12.03 -14.62 -41.11
C TYR A 128 12.95 -15.82 -40.85
N ALA A 129 13.74 -15.78 -39.76
CA ALA A 129 14.65 -16.86 -39.39
C ALA A 129 13.91 -18.16 -39.04
N VAL A 130 12.79 -18.07 -38.30
CA VAL A 130 11.94 -19.21 -37.95
C VAL A 130 11.32 -19.82 -39.20
N GLY A 131 10.82 -19.01 -40.14
CA GLY A 131 10.26 -19.50 -41.43
C GLY A 131 11.28 -20.24 -42.26
N GLN A 132 12.53 -19.74 -42.37
CA GLN A 132 13.62 -20.43 -43.06
C GLN A 132 14.03 -21.73 -42.37
N PHE A 133 14.14 -21.72 -41.02
CA PHE A 133 14.52 -22.90 -40.26
C PHE A 133 13.48 -24.02 -40.37
N LEU A 134 12.18 -23.72 -40.37
CA LEU A 134 11.12 -24.71 -40.47
C LEU A 134 11.00 -25.34 -41.85
N ASN A 135 11.52 -24.71 -42.92
CA ASN A 135 11.51 -25.19 -44.29
C ASN A 135 10.16 -25.81 -44.68
N LEU A 136 9.11 -25.02 -44.59
CA LEU A 136 7.72 -25.47 -44.67
C LEU A 136 7.39 -26.06 -46.06
N SER A 137 6.95 -27.31 -46.10
CA SER A 137 6.48 -27.97 -47.31
C SER A 137 5.12 -27.46 -47.81
N ASN A 138 4.29 -26.96 -46.88
CA ASN A 138 3.00 -26.33 -47.20
C ASN A 138 2.83 -25.06 -46.34
N PRO A 139 3.37 -23.91 -46.76
CA PRO A 139 3.30 -22.67 -46.00
C PRO A 139 1.86 -22.17 -45.79
N GLU A 140 0.96 -22.40 -46.74
CA GLU A 140 -0.43 -21.98 -46.67
C GLU A 140 -1.17 -22.68 -45.52
N LEU A 141 -1.08 -24.00 -45.47
CA LEU A 141 -1.72 -24.78 -44.41
C LEU A 141 -1.13 -24.42 -43.05
N PHE A 142 0.20 -24.29 -42.97
CA PHE A 142 0.91 -23.94 -41.75
C PHE A 142 0.46 -22.55 -41.22
N HIS A 143 0.42 -21.56 -42.12
CA HIS A 143 -0.04 -20.19 -41.75
C HIS A 143 -1.50 -20.20 -41.27
N ARG A 144 -2.40 -20.88 -41.96
CA ARG A 144 -3.81 -20.98 -41.56
C ARG A 144 -3.98 -21.63 -40.19
N VAL A 145 -3.28 -22.74 -39.93
CA VAL A 145 -3.35 -23.45 -38.63
C VAL A 145 -2.78 -22.60 -37.51
N SER A 146 -1.57 -22.04 -37.73
CA SER A 146 -0.94 -21.18 -36.70
C SER A 146 -1.75 -19.94 -36.39
N TRP A 147 -2.38 -19.32 -37.42
CA TRP A 147 -3.27 -18.16 -37.24
C TRP A 147 -4.53 -18.53 -36.42
N VAL A 148 -5.18 -19.65 -36.74
CA VAL A 148 -6.35 -20.11 -35.99
C VAL A 148 -5.99 -20.39 -34.53
N LEU A 149 -4.87 -21.06 -34.27
CA LEU A 149 -4.38 -21.33 -32.91
C LEU A 149 -4.06 -20.05 -32.16
N HIS A 150 -3.45 -19.07 -32.82
CA HIS A 150 -3.15 -17.77 -32.21
C HIS A 150 -4.44 -17.02 -31.84
N VAL A 151 -5.43 -16.97 -32.72
CA VAL A 151 -6.75 -16.32 -32.46
C VAL A 151 -7.50 -17.03 -31.34
N ILE A 152 -7.53 -18.38 -31.33
CA ILE A 152 -8.14 -19.13 -30.22
C ILE A 152 -7.45 -18.82 -28.91
N SER A 153 -6.11 -18.81 -28.88
CA SER A 153 -5.36 -18.51 -27.65
C SER A 153 -5.62 -17.08 -27.14
N PHE A 154 -5.82 -16.13 -28.05
CA PHE A 154 -6.22 -14.78 -27.68
C PHE A 154 -7.63 -14.74 -27.03
N PHE A 155 -8.62 -15.46 -27.57
CA PHE A 155 -9.93 -15.54 -26.93
C PHE A 155 -9.87 -16.25 -25.57
N VAL A 156 -9.06 -17.31 -25.44
CA VAL A 156 -8.82 -17.96 -24.14
C VAL A 156 -8.20 -16.98 -23.15
N PHE A 157 -7.25 -16.15 -23.60
CA PHE A 157 -6.66 -15.09 -22.77
C PHE A 157 -7.71 -14.06 -22.30
N LEU A 158 -8.60 -13.61 -23.19
CA LEU A 158 -9.65 -12.66 -22.81
C LEU A 158 -10.58 -13.24 -21.74
N ILE A 159 -10.93 -14.54 -21.85
CA ILE A 159 -11.74 -15.23 -20.85
C ILE A 159 -10.94 -15.42 -19.54
N ALA A 160 -9.65 -15.68 -19.62
CA ALA A 160 -8.78 -15.88 -18.46
C ALA A 160 -8.58 -14.59 -17.63
N ILE A 161 -8.68 -13.40 -18.23
CA ILE A 161 -8.46 -12.13 -17.53
C ILE A 161 -9.33 -12.01 -16.27
N PRO A 162 -10.65 -12.06 -16.32
CA PRO A 162 -11.49 -11.91 -15.14
C PRO A 162 -11.40 -13.10 -14.17
N LEU A 163 -11.05 -14.29 -14.66
CA LEU A 163 -11.06 -15.54 -13.89
C LEU A 163 -9.74 -15.84 -13.19
N SER A 164 -8.65 -15.13 -13.51
CA SER A 164 -7.32 -15.39 -12.99
C SER A 164 -6.67 -14.14 -12.39
N LYS A 165 -5.43 -14.30 -11.92
CA LYS A 165 -4.61 -13.17 -11.46
C LYS A 165 -4.37 -12.10 -12.53
N LEU A 166 -4.69 -12.36 -13.82
CA LEU A 166 -4.58 -11.37 -14.90
C LEU A 166 -5.54 -10.19 -14.74
N ARG A 167 -6.61 -10.32 -13.92
CA ARG A 167 -7.52 -9.20 -13.62
C ARG A 167 -6.77 -7.96 -13.09
N HIS A 168 -5.57 -8.13 -12.51
CA HIS A 168 -4.75 -7.02 -12.06
C HIS A 168 -4.34 -6.06 -13.19
N ILE A 169 -4.40 -6.48 -14.46
CA ILE A 169 -4.16 -5.60 -15.62
C ILE A 169 -5.09 -4.39 -15.59
N PHE A 170 -6.34 -4.58 -15.16
CA PHE A 170 -7.34 -3.52 -15.01
C PHE A 170 -7.47 -3.03 -13.58
N THR A 171 -7.58 -3.93 -12.61
CA THR A 171 -7.86 -3.56 -11.21
C THR A 171 -6.70 -2.79 -10.57
N SER A 172 -5.44 -3.13 -10.87
CA SER A 172 -4.31 -2.40 -10.28
C SER A 172 -4.19 -0.95 -10.74
N PRO A 173 -4.26 -0.60 -12.05
CA PRO A 173 -4.28 0.80 -12.48
C PRO A 173 -5.45 1.60 -11.90
N ILE A 174 -6.65 1.02 -11.86
CA ILE A 174 -7.82 1.67 -11.28
C ILE A 174 -7.60 1.90 -9.78
N ASN A 175 -7.11 0.90 -9.06
CA ASN A 175 -6.79 1.02 -7.64
C ASN A 175 -5.76 2.11 -7.34
N MET A 176 -4.71 2.20 -8.16
CA MET A 176 -3.68 3.25 -8.04
C MET A 176 -4.24 4.64 -8.36
N PHE A 177 -5.17 4.74 -9.30
CA PHE A 177 -5.85 6.01 -9.64
C PHE A 177 -6.74 6.48 -8.50
N MET A 178 -7.48 5.56 -7.87
CA MET A 178 -8.43 5.82 -6.78
C MET A 178 -7.77 5.88 -5.39
N SER A 179 -6.45 5.73 -5.28
CA SER A 179 -5.77 5.84 -3.98
C SER A 179 -5.82 7.28 -3.46
N PRO A 180 -5.99 7.51 -2.15
CA PRO A 180 -6.04 8.84 -1.55
C PRO A 180 -4.67 9.52 -1.65
N LYS A 181 -4.57 10.53 -2.51
CA LYS A 181 -3.31 11.25 -2.79
C LYS A 181 -3.05 12.39 -1.82
N GLU A 182 -4.10 12.94 -1.24
CA GLU A 182 -4.05 14.12 -0.35
C GLU A 182 -3.74 13.75 1.10
N ARG A 183 -4.00 12.52 1.49
CA ARG A 183 -3.73 12.05 2.85
C ARG A 183 -2.21 11.99 3.11
N PRO A 184 -1.69 12.70 4.13
CA PRO A 184 -0.29 12.60 4.52
C PRO A 184 0.12 11.15 4.82
N LYS A 185 1.34 10.76 4.47
CA LYS A 185 1.80 9.36 4.59
C LYS A 185 1.68 8.77 6.00
N GLY A 186 1.87 9.59 7.03
CA GLY A 186 1.77 9.18 8.43
C GLY A 186 0.33 9.13 8.95
N ALA A 187 -0.60 9.84 8.31
CA ALA A 187 -1.97 9.99 8.81
C ALA A 187 -2.79 8.70 8.69
N MET A 188 -3.56 8.41 9.74
CA MET A 188 -4.60 7.38 9.72
C MET A 188 -5.84 7.89 8.98
N LYS A 189 -6.66 6.96 8.47
CA LYS A 189 -7.94 7.28 7.84
C LYS A 189 -8.88 7.93 8.85
N PHE A 190 -9.49 9.05 8.47
CA PHE A 190 -10.55 9.67 9.25
C PHE A 190 -11.86 8.89 9.06
N ILE A 191 -12.55 8.63 10.15
CA ILE A 191 -13.81 7.85 10.16
C ILE A 191 -15.03 8.70 10.59
N GLY A 192 -14.87 10.03 10.65
CA GLY A 192 -15.88 10.94 11.16
C GLY A 192 -15.63 11.31 12.63
N ASN A 193 -16.37 12.31 13.11
CA ASN A 193 -16.33 12.71 14.52
C ASN A 193 -17.32 11.83 15.31
N LEU A 194 -16.79 10.89 16.10
CA LEU A 194 -17.61 9.98 16.90
C LEU A 194 -18.28 10.67 18.09
N LEU A 195 -17.74 11.81 18.55
CA LEU A 195 -18.32 12.57 19.68
C LEU A 195 -19.54 13.39 19.28
N GLU A 196 -19.73 13.62 17.98
CA GLU A 196 -20.88 14.34 17.43
C GLU A 196 -21.88 13.41 16.70
N ALA A 197 -21.58 12.11 16.63
CA ALA A 197 -22.43 11.16 15.97
C ALA A 197 -23.69 10.85 16.79
N ASP A 198 -24.85 10.98 16.18
CA ASP A 198 -26.15 10.70 16.83
C ASP A 198 -26.35 9.19 17.08
N ASP A 199 -25.68 8.36 16.31
CA ASP A 199 -25.79 6.90 16.37
C ASP A 199 -24.45 6.24 16.10
N ILE A 200 -24.01 5.36 17.01
CA ILE A 200 -22.73 4.63 16.95
C ILE A 200 -23.00 3.12 16.94
N ASP A 201 -23.97 2.68 16.14
CA ASP A 201 -24.36 1.26 16.11
C ASP A 201 -23.22 0.34 15.63
N ASN A 202 -22.30 0.85 14.80
CA ASN A 202 -21.18 0.07 14.32
C ASN A 202 -19.95 0.93 14.01
N VAL A 203 -18.85 0.68 14.72
CA VAL A 203 -17.56 1.32 14.46
C VAL A 203 -16.54 0.26 14.08
N GLY A 204 -15.94 0.42 12.89
CA GLY A 204 -14.97 -0.52 12.37
C GLY A 204 -15.59 -1.55 11.43
N THR A 205 -14.89 -2.68 11.23
CA THR A 205 -15.29 -3.70 10.26
C THR A 205 -15.24 -5.10 10.86
N GLU A 206 -16.36 -5.81 10.76
CA GLU A 206 -16.54 -7.20 11.15
C GLU A 206 -16.92 -8.04 9.93
N ILE A 207 -17.86 -7.54 9.12
CA ILE A 207 -18.40 -8.20 7.95
C ILE A 207 -17.99 -7.48 6.67
N ILE A 208 -18.12 -8.16 5.53
CA ILE A 208 -17.70 -7.62 4.22
C ILE A 208 -18.41 -6.30 3.88
N ASP A 209 -19.67 -6.14 4.24
CA ASP A 209 -20.46 -4.93 3.97
C ASP A 209 -19.99 -3.70 4.77
N HIS A 210 -19.20 -3.89 5.83
CA HIS A 210 -18.62 -2.78 6.59
C HIS A 210 -17.36 -2.18 5.91
N PHE A 211 -16.78 -2.87 4.93
CA PHE A 211 -15.65 -2.34 4.17
C PHE A 211 -16.13 -1.37 3.09
N THR A 212 -15.38 -0.31 2.89
CA THR A 212 -15.64 0.60 1.77
C THR A 212 -15.37 -0.10 0.43
N TRP A 213 -16.06 0.33 -0.65
CA TRP A 213 -15.82 -0.19 -1.99
C TRP A 213 -14.33 -0.13 -2.40
N LYS A 214 -13.60 0.90 -1.95
CA LYS A 214 -12.16 1.04 -2.21
C LYS A 214 -11.34 -0.04 -1.48
N GLN A 215 -11.70 -0.35 -0.25
CA GLN A 215 -11.05 -1.43 0.52
C GLN A 215 -11.31 -2.80 -0.11
N LEU A 216 -12.51 -3.03 -0.65
CA LEU A 216 -12.83 -4.25 -1.38
C LEU A 216 -12.09 -4.33 -2.72
N MET A 217 -11.97 -3.21 -3.45
CA MET A 217 -11.19 -3.14 -4.68
C MET A 217 -9.69 -3.44 -4.47
N ASP A 218 -9.13 -3.07 -3.31
CA ASP A 218 -7.76 -3.42 -2.94
C ASP A 218 -7.52 -4.94 -2.98
N LEU A 219 -8.53 -5.75 -2.62
CA LEU A 219 -8.42 -7.21 -2.60
C LEU A 219 -8.23 -7.76 -4.01
N ASP A 220 -8.98 -7.23 -4.98
CA ASP A 220 -8.87 -7.61 -6.39
C ASP A 220 -7.59 -7.09 -7.06
N ALA A 221 -7.06 -5.97 -6.59
CA ALA A 221 -5.82 -5.40 -7.09
C ALA A 221 -4.58 -6.16 -6.59
N CYS A 222 -4.72 -7.02 -5.56
CA CYS A 222 -3.60 -7.72 -4.95
C CYS A 222 -2.99 -8.78 -5.89
N THR A 223 -1.73 -8.58 -6.29
CA THR A 223 -0.97 -9.52 -7.14
C THR A 223 -0.25 -10.62 -6.35
N VAL A 224 -0.51 -10.76 -5.06
CA VAL A 224 0.07 -11.77 -4.16
C VAL A 224 1.62 -11.77 -4.17
N CYS A 225 2.25 -10.65 -4.47
CA CYS A 225 3.70 -10.54 -4.67
C CYS A 225 4.54 -10.67 -3.38
N GLY A 226 3.92 -10.58 -2.19
CA GLY A 226 4.55 -10.76 -0.88
C GLY A 226 5.56 -9.68 -0.48
N ARG A 227 5.58 -8.51 -1.13
CA ARG A 227 6.48 -7.41 -0.74
C ARG A 227 6.12 -6.86 0.64
N CYS A 228 4.83 -6.76 0.96
CA CYS A 228 4.34 -6.34 2.27
C CYS A 228 4.82 -7.27 3.39
N THR A 229 4.78 -8.59 3.17
CA THR A 229 5.33 -9.60 4.09
C THR A 229 6.83 -9.37 4.36
N SER A 230 7.62 -9.12 3.30
CA SER A 230 9.08 -8.99 3.39
C SER A 230 9.58 -7.74 4.12
N VAL A 231 8.73 -6.74 4.36
CA VAL A 231 9.10 -5.51 5.09
C VAL A 231 8.36 -5.37 6.42
N CYS A 232 7.48 -6.30 6.74
CA CYS A 232 6.70 -6.25 7.98
C CYS A 232 7.59 -6.60 9.18
N PRO A 233 7.80 -5.70 10.15
CA PRO A 233 8.64 -5.98 11.31
C PRO A 233 8.04 -7.09 12.18
N ALA A 234 6.72 -7.18 12.32
CA ALA A 234 6.06 -8.24 13.06
C ALA A 234 6.32 -9.61 12.43
N ASN A 235 6.16 -9.73 11.10
CA ASN A 235 6.44 -10.97 10.39
C ASN A 235 7.92 -11.38 10.47
N GLN A 236 8.84 -10.42 10.30
CA GLN A 236 10.29 -10.68 10.38
C GLN A 236 10.75 -11.14 11.76
N THR A 237 10.04 -10.76 12.82
CA THR A 237 10.33 -11.19 14.19
C THR A 237 9.58 -12.47 14.59
N GLY A 238 8.93 -13.14 13.64
CA GLY A 238 8.25 -14.42 13.87
C GLY A 238 6.89 -14.33 14.54
N LYS A 239 6.26 -13.12 14.56
CA LYS A 239 4.88 -12.97 15.04
C LYS A 239 3.89 -13.48 14.00
N SER A 240 2.66 -13.75 14.42
CA SER A 240 1.58 -14.34 13.61
C SER A 240 1.14 -13.51 12.40
N LEU A 241 1.36 -12.19 12.41
CA LEU A 241 0.93 -11.31 11.33
C LEU A 241 1.71 -11.50 10.02
N ASP A 242 1.01 -11.81 8.94
CA ASP A 242 1.46 -11.58 7.55
C ASP A 242 0.49 -10.60 6.87
N PRO A 243 0.93 -9.37 6.52
CA PRO A 243 0.05 -8.37 5.90
C PRO A 243 -0.58 -8.83 4.57
N ARG A 244 0.09 -9.73 3.83
CA ARG A 244 -0.46 -10.34 2.62
C ARG A 244 -1.62 -11.25 2.96
N GLU A 245 -1.51 -12.06 4.02
CA GLU A 245 -2.57 -12.98 4.45
C GLU A 245 -3.82 -12.23 4.89
N ILE A 246 -3.71 -11.07 5.52
CA ILE A 246 -4.86 -10.22 5.85
C ILE A 246 -5.67 -9.93 4.58
N ILE A 247 -5.00 -9.46 3.51
CA ILE A 247 -5.68 -9.16 2.23
C ILE A 247 -6.29 -10.41 1.61
N LEU A 248 -5.58 -11.53 1.62
CA LEU A 248 -6.06 -12.78 1.03
C LEU A 248 -7.24 -13.37 1.81
N LYS A 249 -7.21 -13.33 3.14
CA LYS A 249 -8.28 -13.83 4.00
C LYS A 249 -9.57 -13.01 3.84
N VAL A 250 -9.48 -11.66 3.84
CA VAL A 250 -10.65 -10.81 3.55
C VAL A 250 -11.19 -11.08 2.15
N GLY A 251 -10.30 -11.22 1.14
CA GLY A 251 -10.71 -11.57 -0.23
C GLY A 251 -11.38 -12.94 -0.35
N GLN A 252 -10.98 -13.91 0.47
CA GLN A 252 -11.65 -15.22 0.54
C GLN A 252 -13.06 -15.09 1.13
N VAL A 253 -13.22 -14.39 2.25
CA VAL A 253 -14.54 -14.12 2.84
C VAL A 253 -15.44 -13.43 1.84
N MET A 254 -14.95 -12.37 1.15
CA MET A 254 -15.70 -11.66 0.11
C MET A 254 -16.15 -12.61 -1.04
N SER A 255 -15.29 -13.52 -1.47
CA SER A 255 -15.64 -14.46 -2.56
C SER A 255 -16.64 -15.53 -2.14
N GLU A 256 -16.75 -15.83 -0.85
CA GLU A 256 -17.63 -16.84 -0.28
C GLU A 256 -18.98 -16.26 0.19
N SER A 257 -19.02 -15.00 0.61
CA SER A 257 -20.23 -14.32 1.12
C SER A 257 -21.37 -14.24 0.11
N GLY A 258 -21.09 -14.25 -1.19
CA GLY A 258 -22.11 -14.23 -2.25
C GLY A 258 -22.55 -15.62 -2.75
N GLN A 259 -22.05 -16.71 -2.17
CA GLN A 259 -22.36 -18.07 -2.67
C GLN A 259 -23.46 -18.73 -1.84
N PRO A 260 -24.44 -19.43 -2.48
CA PRO A 260 -25.42 -20.20 -1.72
C PRO A 260 -24.74 -21.29 -0.90
N ALA A 261 -25.22 -21.52 0.34
CA ALA A 261 -24.74 -22.56 1.22
C ALA A 261 -24.81 -23.92 0.52
N VAL A 262 -23.66 -24.53 0.25
CA VAL A 262 -23.59 -25.92 -0.19
C VAL A 262 -23.58 -26.80 1.07
N PRO A 263 -24.57 -27.70 1.28
CA PRO A 263 -24.52 -28.61 2.41
C PRO A 263 -23.21 -29.40 2.39
N ALA A 264 -22.54 -29.48 3.53
CA ALA A 264 -21.33 -30.28 3.70
C ALA A 264 -21.65 -31.74 3.34
N THR A 265 -21.19 -32.22 2.19
CA THR A 265 -21.18 -33.64 1.88
C THR A 265 -20.00 -34.30 2.58
N VAL A 266 -20.24 -35.43 3.21
CA VAL A 266 -19.37 -36.18 4.14
C VAL A 266 -18.02 -36.65 3.53
N SER A 267 -17.66 -36.25 2.32
CA SER A 267 -16.54 -36.82 1.57
C SER A 267 -15.33 -35.91 1.31
N THR A 268 -15.26 -34.70 1.87
CA THR A 268 -14.06 -33.86 1.78
C THR A 268 -13.72 -33.27 3.14
N PRO A 269 -12.58 -33.69 3.76
CA PRO A 269 -12.02 -32.99 4.93
C PRO A 269 -11.30 -31.74 4.44
N GLY A 270 -12.08 -30.71 4.13
CA GLY A 270 -11.62 -29.35 3.97
C GLY A 270 -12.21 -28.49 5.08
N PRO A 271 -11.64 -27.30 5.41
CA PRO A 271 -12.27 -26.42 6.37
C PRO A 271 -13.72 -26.18 5.93
N LEU A 272 -14.64 -26.34 6.87
CA LEU A 272 -16.06 -26.09 6.70
C LEU A 272 -16.24 -24.79 5.92
N ARG A 273 -16.94 -24.81 4.79
CA ARG A 273 -17.37 -23.59 4.11
C ARG A 273 -18.40 -22.94 5.02
N VAL A 274 -17.93 -22.01 5.80
CA VAL A 274 -18.78 -21.18 6.63
C VAL A 274 -19.37 -20.13 5.71
N ASN A 275 -20.67 -20.05 5.65
CA ASN A 275 -21.44 -19.09 4.86
C ASN A 275 -21.51 -17.72 5.56
N SER A 276 -20.51 -17.39 6.33
CA SER A 276 -20.41 -16.15 7.06
C SER A 276 -19.62 -15.12 6.27
N ASP A 277 -20.08 -13.91 6.28
CA ASP A 277 -19.40 -12.72 5.76
C ASP A 277 -18.47 -12.08 6.81
N ASN A 278 -18.37 -12.71 8.01
CA ASN A 278 -17.53 -12.26 9.11
C ASN A 278 -16.06 -12.59 8.86
N VAL A 279 -15.21 -11.55 8.89
CA VAL A 279 -13.77 -11.68 8.62
C VAL A 279 -13.00 -12.34 9.77
N PHE A 280 -13.52 -12.30 11.01
CA PHE A 280 -12.87 -12.89 12.18
C PHE A 280 -12.93 -14.42 12.21
N GLU A 281 -13.72 -15.04 11.34
CA GLU A 281 -13.65 -16.49 11.15
C GLU A 281 -12.31 -16.95 10.53
N ARG A 282 -11.59 -16.04 9.86
CA ARG A 282 -10.30 -16.31 9.20
C ARG A 282 -9.14 -15.50 9.73
N ILE A 283 -9.42 -14.33 10.33
CA ILE A 283 -8.41 -13.43 10.89
C ILE A 283 -8.54 -13.46 12.40
N THR A 284 -7.45 -13.82 13.06
CA THR A 284 -7.42 -13.88 14.54
C THR A 284 -7.10 -12.51 15.13
N SER A 285 -7.59 -12.24 16.33
CA SER A 285 -7.22 -11.03 17.06
C SER A 285 -5.71 -10.94 17.31
N GLU A 286 -5.03 -12.08 17.53
CA GLU A 286 -3.57 -12.12 17.67
C GLU A 286 -2.84 -11.58 16.43
N GLU A 287 -3.27 -11.94 15.22
CA GLU A 287 -2.70 -11.39 13.98
C GLU A 287 -2.85 -9.85 13.92
N LEU A 288 -4.01 -9.35 14.31
CA LEU A 288 -4.28 -7.93 14.31
C LEU A 288 -3.45 -7.18 15.36
N TRP A 289 -3.38 -7.71 16.60
CA TRP A 289 -2.61 -7.10 17.70
C TRP A 289 -1.10 -7.16 17.48
N ALA A 290 -0.60 -8.06 16.66
CA ALA A 290 0.82 -8.10 16.27
C ALA A 290 1.24 -6.92 15.37
N CYS A 291 0.32 -6.16 14.77
CA CYS A 291 0.63 -5.03 13.90
C CYS A 291 1.15 -3.83 14.69
N THR A 292 2.31 -3.30 14.31
CA THR A 292 2.92 -2.09 14.90
C THR A 292 2.45 -0.78 14.26
N SER A 293 1.47 -0.81 13.35
CA SER A 293 0.90 0.36 12.64
C SER A 293 1.92 1.24 11.89
N CYS A 294 3.04 0.65 11.45
CA CYS A 294 4.17 1.39 10.85
C CYS A 294 3.99 1.78 9.38
N LYS A 295 2.92 1.35 8.70
CA LYS A 295 2.64 1.59 7.26
C LYS A 295 3.67 1.06 6.27
N ALA A 296 4.68 0.30 6.68
CA ALA A 296 5.68 -0.23 5.76
C ALA A 296 5.08 -1.11 4.65
N CYS A 297 4.01 -1.85 4.96
CA CYS A 297 3.27 -2.67 4.01
C CYS A 297 2.57 -1.84 2.92
N ASP A 298 1.96 -0.70 3.28
CA ASP A 298 1.31 0.23 2.35
C ASP A 298 2.35 0.91 1.44
N GLU A 299 3.44 1.42 2.03
CA GLU A 299 4.50 2.14 1.31
C GLU A 299 5.23 1.26 0.28
N ILE A 300 5.39 -0.04 0.56
CA ILE A 300 6.08 -0.96 -0.37
C ILE A 300 5.14 -1.52 -1.44
N CYS A 301 3.83 -1.39 -1.28
CA CYS A 301 2.86 -1.98 -2.20
C CYS A 301 2.96 -1.35 -3.59
N PRO A 302 3.20 -2.15 -4.66
CA PRO A 302 3.35 -1.62 -6.01
C PRO A 302 2.03 -1.13 -6.61
N VAL A 303 0.90 -1.49 -6.02
CA VAL A 303 -0.46 -1.17 -6.50
C VAL A 303 -1.28 -0.37 -5.49
N ASN A 304 -0.61 0.24 -4.49
CA ASN A 304 -1.19 1.16 -3.51
C ASN A 304 -2.36 0.56 -2.69
N ILE A 305 -2.23 -0.68 -2.25
CA ILE A 305 -3.18 -1.29 -1.32
C ILE A 305 -2.96 -0.70 0.08
N GLU A 306 -4.03 -0.28 0.73
CA GLU A 306 -4.03 0.28 2.09
C GLU A 306 -4.33 -0.83 3.09
N ILE A 307 -3.31 -1.61 3.43
CA ILE A 307 -3.43 -2.78 4.31
C ILE A 307 -3.69 -2.36 5.74
N LEU A 308 -2.98 -1.31 6.20
CA LEU A 308 -3.10 -0.83 7.57
C LEU A 308 -4.51 -0.30 7.87
N ASP A 309 -5.15 0.37 6.93
CA ASP A 309 -6.51 0.88 7.14
C ASP A 309 -7.49 -0.26 7.47
N LYS A 310 -7.36 -1.40 6.78
CA LYS A 310 -8.19 -2.59 7.07
C LYS A 310 -7.91 -3.17 8.46
N ILE A 311 -6.63 -3.24 8.84
CA ILE A 311 -6.23 -3.71 10.18
C ILE A 311 -6.79 -2.77 11.26
N LEU A 312 -6.73 -1.46 11.04
CA LEU A 312 -7.24 -0.49 12.00
C LEU A 312 -8.77 -0.51 12.09
N ASP A 313 -9.47 -0.67 10.96
CA ASP A 313 -10.92 -0.78 10.97
C ASP A 313 -11.39 -2.04 11.72
N MET A 314 -10.70 -3.19 11.54
CA MET A 314 -10.95 -4.40 12.33
C MET A 314 -10.61 -4.21 13.82
N ARG A 315 -9.48 -3.52 14.15
CA ARG A 315 -9.16 -3.19 15.56
C ARG A 315 -10.20 -2.29 16.20
N ARG A 316 -10.78 -1.34 15.44
CA ARG A 316 -11.85 -0.47 15.94
C ARG A 316 -13.06 -1.29 16.35
N HIS A 317 -13.45 -2.27 15.51
CA HIS A 317 -14.53 -3.18 15.87
C HIS A 317 -14.20 -3.96 17.15
N LEU A 318 -13.05 -4.62 17.21
CA LEU A 318 -12.63 -5.39 18.39
C LEU A 318 -12.57 -4.51 19.66
N ALA A 319 -12.02 -3.30 19.57
CA ALA A 319 -11.82 -2.43 20.72
C ALA A 319 -13.11 -1.77 21.21
N LEU A 320 -13.96 -1.29 20.30
CA LEU A 320 -15.13 -0.47 20.63
C LEU A 320 -16.43 -1.26 20.71
N MET A 321 -16.57 -2.34 19.93
CA MET A 321 -17.80 -3.13 19.87
C MET A 321 -17.70 -4.41 20.72
N GLU A 322 -16.54 -5.11 20.67
CA GLU A 322 -16.36 -6.40 21.33
C GLU A 322 -15.59 -6.31 22.66
N SER A 323 -14.91 -5.17 22.93
CA SER A 323 -13.97 -5.05 24.05
C SER A 323 -12.90 -6.15 24.08
N ASP A 324 -12.55 -6.71 22.91
CA ASP A 324 -11.52 -7.74 22.72
C ASP A 324 -10.15 -7.09 22.42
N PHE A 325 -9.38 -6.84 23.46
CA PHE A 325 -8.03 -6.31 23.39
C PHE A 325 -7.14 -6.83 24.53
N PRO A 326 -5.79 -6.82 24.38
CA PRO A 326 -4.88 -7.22 25.45
C PRO A 326 -5.13 -6.46 26.75
N ALA A 327 -5.05 -7.16 27.89
CA ALA A 327 -5.37 -6.60 29.21
C ALA A 327 -4.49 -5.37 29.56
N GLU A 328 -3.24 -5.36 29.12
CA GLU A 328 -2.31 -4.24 29.30
C GLU A 328 -2.80 -3.00 28.53
N LEU A 329 -3.39 -3.19 27.38
CA LEU A 329 -3.95 -2.10 26.58
C LEU A 329 -5.19 -1.52 27.23
N GLY A 330 -6.05 -2.36 27.84
CA GLY A 330 -7.19 -1.91 28.63
C GLY A 330 -6.78 -1.00 29.79
N LYS A 331 -5.69 -1.34 30.50
CA LYS A 331 -5.15 -0.45 31.57
C LYS A 331 -4.71 0.90 31.01
N ALA A 332 -4.08 0.92 29.84
CA ALA A 332 -3.66 2.15 29.19
C ALA A 332 -4.86 3.02 28.76
N TYR A 333 -5.96 2.42 28.26
CA TYR A 333 -7.18 3.15 27.93
C TYR A 333 -7.79 3.80 29.15
N VAL A 334 -7.99 3.04 30.23
CA VAL A 334 -8.49 3.57 31.52
C VAL A 334 -7.61 4.70 32.06
N ALA A 335 -6.29 4.57 31.94
CA ALA A 335 -5.36 5.61 32.35
C ALA A 335 -5.46 6.87 31.47
N MET A 336 -5.64 6.72 30.16
CA MET A 336 -5.85 7.86 29.24
C MET A 336 -7.17 8.59 29.51
N GLU A 337 -8.24 7.85 29.77
CA GLU A 337 -9.56 8.42 30.10
C GLU A 337 -9.54 9.18 31.42
N ASN A 338 -8.97 8.59 32.48
CA ASN A 338 -9.05 9.15 33.84
C ASN A 338 -7.91 10.13 34.17
N SER A 339 -6.72 9.92 33.59
CA SER A 339 -5.52 10.71 33.93
C SER A 339 -4.95 11.45 32.71
N SER A 340 -5.61 11.38 31.56
CA SER A 340 -5.21 12.00 30.29
C SER A 340 -3.79 11.61 29.82
N ASN A 341 -3.28 10.46 30.26
CA ASN A 341 -2.00 9.88 29.82
C ASN A 341 -1.97 8.37 30.07
N PRO A 342 -1.21 7.59 29.23
CA PRO A 342 -1.19 6.13 29.33
C PRO A 342 -0.46 5.57 30.56
N TRP A 343 0.26 6.39 31.33
CA TRP A 343 0.92 5.98 32.59
C TRP A 343 0.01 6.08 33.80
N GLY A 344 -1.14 6.77 33.72
CA GLY A 344 -1.98 7.05 34.87
C GLY A 344 -1.34 8.02 35.87
N ALA A 345 -0.32 8.76 35.42
CA ALA A 345 0.37 9.74 36.23
C ALA A 345 -0.49 11.01 36.46
N SER A 346 -0.26 11.69 37.59
CA SER A 346 -0.96 12.97 37.86
C SER A 346 -0.53 14.05 36.87
N GLN A 347 -1.50 14.80 36.35
CA GLN A 347 -1.22 15.95 35.48
C GLN A 347 -0.39 17.05 36.18
N ASN A 348 -0.50 17.17 37.50
CA ASN A 348 0.32 18.10 38.26
C ASN A 348 1.83 17.73 38.22
N ASP A 349 2.14 16.48 37.98
CA ASP A 349 3.53 16.01 37.89
C ASP A 349 4.17 16.24 36.52
N ARG A 350 3.40 16.77 35.55
CA ARG A 350 3.86 16.97 34.18
C ARG A 350 5.02 17.95 34.03
N LEU A 351 5.22 18.83 35.04
CA LEU A 351 6.35 19.78 35.10
C LEU A 351 7.52 19.32 35.94
N LYS A 352 7.48 18.16 36.59
CA LYS A 352 8.60 17.66 37.44
C LYS A 352 9.95 17.58 36.72
N TRP A 353 9.92 17.36 35.41
CA TRP A 353 11.14 17.35 34.61
C TRP A 353 11.88 18.70 34.59
N THR A 354 11.26 19.82 34.99
CA THR A 354 11.87 21.15 35.02
C THR A 354 12.64 21.42 36.32
N GLU A 355 12.41 20.67 37.40
CA GLU A 355 12.92 20.94 38.75
C GLU A 355 14.48 21.03 38.83
N ASP A 356 15.21 20.30 37.97
CA ASP A 356 16.69 20.29 37.97
C ASP A 356 17.31 21.13 36.87
N LEU A 357 16.53 21.99 36.20
CA LEU A 357 17.07 22.90 35.18
C LEU A 357 17.64 24.17 35.85
N ASP A 358 18.66 24.75 35.25
CA ASP A 358 19.29 26.00 35.68
C ASP A 358 18.54 27.26 35.18
N PHE A 359 17.37 27.09 34.58
CA PHE A 359 16.48 28.16 34.10
C PHE A 359 15.00 27.77 34.27
N ASP A 360 14.15 28.79 34.36
CA ASP A 360 12.71 28.60 34.41
C ASP A 360 12.14 28.27 33.05
N VAL A 361 11.25 27.25 32.97
CA VAL A 361 10.48 26.93 31.77
C VAL A 361 9.10 27.55 31.90
N PRO A 362 8.75 28.55 31.07
CA PRO A 362 7.46 29.23 31.18
C PRO A 362 6.32 28.33 30.73
N VAL A 363 5.19 28.46 31.45
CA VAL A 363 3.92 27.85 31.08
C VAL A 363 3.08 28.90 30.36
N ILE A 364 2.59 28.52 29.17
CA ILE A 364 1.79 29.42 28.33
C ILE A 364 0.36 29.59 28.91
N ASP A 365 -0.09 30.84 28.94
CA ASP A 365 -1.46 31.21 29.32
C ASP A 365 -1.98 32.37 28.43
N GLU A 366 -3.19 32.84 28.72
CA GLU A 366 -3.82 33.93 27.95
C GLU A 366 -3.10 35.27 28.07
N SER A 367 -2.30 35.48 29.14
CA SER A 367 -1.60 36.74 29.42
C SER A 367 -0.23 36.81 28.72
N ASN A 368 0.39 35.66 28.41
CA ASN A 368 1.78 35.58 27.91
C ASN A 368 1.94 34.90 26.56
N HIS A 369 0.83 34.47 25.94
CA HIS A 369 0.91 33.66 24.69
C HIS A 369 1.64 34.35 23.52
N GLU A 370 1.65 35.68 23.45
CA GLU A 370 2.34 36.48 22.42
C GLU A 370 3.86 36.61 22.66
N GLU A 371 4.38 36.19 23.83
CA GLU A 371 5.81 36.30 24.18
C GLU A 371 6.68 35.17 23.63
N TYR A 372 6.06 34.10 23.10
CA TYR A 372 6.74 32.88 22.66
C TYR A 372 6.51 32.57 21.19
N ASP A 373 7.61 32.25 20.49
CA ASP A 373 7.56 31.84 19.10
C ASP A 373 7.05 30.41 18.92
N TYR A 374 7.25 29.56 19.93
CA TYR A 374 6.95 28.14 19.88
C TYR A 374 6.29 27.62 21.16
N LEU A 375 5.31 26.78 20.97
CA LEU A 375 4.88 25.83 22.00
C LEU A 375 5.83 24.61 21.97
N TYR A 376 6.54 24.32 23.04
CA TYR A 376 7.26 23.06 23.19
C TYR A 376 6.32 21.98 23.74
N TRP A 377 5.87 21.09 22.84
CA TRP A 377 5.06 19.93 23.17
C TRP A 377 5.95 18.84 23.73
N VAL A 378 5.88 18.62 25.02
CA VAL A 378 6.72 17.67 25.76
C VAL A 378 6.29 16.24 25.48
N GLY A 379 4.98 15.98 25.42
CA GLY A 379 4.41 14.64 25.30
C GLY A 379 4.48 13.84 26.60
N CYS A 380 3.62 12.81 26.69
CA CYS A 380 3.53 12.02 27.91
C CYS A 380 4.84 11.28 28.23
N ALA A 381 5.51 10.70 27.21
CA ALA A 381 6.80 10.05 27.42
C ALA A 381 7.87 11.02 27.90
N GLY A 382 7.91 12.24 27.34
CA GLY A 382 8.84 13.28 27.76
C GLY A 382 8.64 13.77 29.19
N ALA A 383 7.40 13.70 29.68
CA ALA A 383 7.06 14.15 31.03
C ALA A 383 7.22 13.06 32.11
N PHE A 384 6.92 11.79 31.78
CA PHE A 384 6.74 10.72 32.78
C PHE A 384 7.67 9.50 32.62
N ASP A 385 8.34 9.33 31.48
CA ASP A 385 9.23 8.17 31.25
C ASP A 385 10.66 8.55 31.60
N ASP A 386 11.25 7.85 32.55
CA ASP A 386 12.62 8.06 33.04
C ASP A 386 13.69 8.05 31.94
N ARG A 387 13.45 7.35 30.82
CA ARG A 387 14.38 7.34 29.68
C ARG A 387 14.23 8.58 28.78
N ASN A 388 13.04 9.16 28.73
CA ASN A 388 12.73 10.28 27.86
C ASN A 388 12.85 11.63 28.58
N VAL A 389 12.69 11.71 29.88
CA VAL A 389 12.89 12.93 30.68
C VAL A 389 14.27 13.57 30.43
N PRO A 390 15.39 12.87 30.41
CA PRO A 390 16.69 13.46 30.06
C PRO A 390 16.72 14.07 28.66
N VAL A 391 16.01 13.49 27.68
CA VAL A 391 15.91 14.03 26.33
C VAL A 391 15.12 15.34 26.36
N THR A 392 14.00 15.41 27.10
CA THR A 392 13.21 16.62 27.30
C THR A 392 14.04 17.75 27.87
N LYS A 393 14.81 17.49 28.93
CA LYS A 393 15.74 18.46 29.54
C LYS A 393 16.79 18.95 28.55
N ALA A 394 17.40 18.02 27.80
CA ALA A 394 18.40 18.36 26.78
C ALA A 394 17.83 19.23 25.66
N VAL A 395 16.64 18.92 25.14
CA VAL A 395 15.98 19.73 24.10
C VAL A 395 15.66 21.13 24.65
N ALA A 396 15.04 21.26 25.82
CA ALA A 396 14.76 22.56 26.43
C ALA A 396 16.01 23.40 26.64
N THR A 397 17.12 22.78 27.12
CA THR A 397 18.42 23.43 27.31
C THR A 397 18.99 23.92 25.98
N LEU A 398 18.92 23.11 24.92
CA LEU A 398 19.41 23.50 23.58
C LEU A 398 18.59 24.66 23.00
N LEU A 399 17.26 24.63 23.13
CA LEU A 399 16.38 25.72 22.70
C LEU A 399 16.73 27.02 23.44
N LYS A 400 16.88 26.97 24.77
CA LYS A 400 17.25 28.13 25.58
C LYS A 400 18.61 28.69 25.17
N ARG A 401 19.63 27.84 24.99
CA ARG A 401 20.98 28.27 24.56
C ARG A 401 21.01 28.84 23.15
N ALA A 402 20.14 28.36 22.28
CA ALA A 402 19.98 28.87 20.90
C ALA A 402 19.20 30.19 20.82
N GLY A 403 18.66 30.68 21.96
CA GLY A 403 17.86 31.90 21.99
C GLY A 403 16.46 31.75 21.41
N VAL A 404 15.95 30.51 21.31
CA VAL A 404 14.57 30.24 20.88
C VAL A 404 13.62 30.53 22.02
N THR A 405 12.61 31.37 21.78
CA THR A 405 11.57 31.68 22.75
C THR A 405 10.49 30.59 22.72
N PHE A 406 10.31 29.88 23.81
CA PHE A 406 9.34 28.79 23.91
C PHE A 406 8.67 28.71 25.29
N ALA A 407 7.47 28.18 25.31
CA ALA A 407 6.74 27.84 26.52
C ALA A 407 6.13 26.43 26.42
N VAL A 408 5.66 25.87 27.52
CA VAL A 408 4.99 24.56 27.59
C VAL A 408 3.55 24.74 28.06
N LEU A 409 2.66 23.78 27.73
CA LEU A 409 1.28 23.78 28.26
C LEU A 409 1.18 23.39 29.74
N GLY A 410 2.22 22.70 30.22
CA GLY A 410 2.21 22.20 31.61
C GLY A 410 1.04 21.25 31.88
N PRO A 411 0.30 21.42 33.00
CA PRO A 411 -0.83 20.53 33.34
C PRO A 411 -1.99 20.52 32.33
N LYS A 412 -2.07 21.51 31.41
CA LYS A 412 -3.10 21.56 30.37
C LYS A 412 -2.80 20.65 29.20
N GLU A 413 -1.54 20.18 29.04
CA GLU A 413 -1.16 19.24 27.98
C GLU A 413 -1.69 17.85 28.33
N VAL A 414 -2.54 17.25 27.48
CA VAL A 414 -2.96 15.86 27.61
C VAL A 414 -2.30 14.99 26.52
N CYS A 415 -2.39 13.68 26.63
CA CYS A 415 -1.88 12.78 25.59
C CYS A 415 -2.46 13.15 24.22
N THR A 416 -1.66 13.04 23.17
CA THR A 416 -2.16 13.24 21.79
C THR A 416 -3.20 12.22 21.35
N GLY A 417 -3.36 11.11 22.09
CA GLY A 417 -4.27 10.03 21.74
C GLY A 417 -3.72 9.05 20.67
N ASP A 418 -2.51 9.27 20.16
CA ASP A 418 -1.91 8.43 19.09
C ASP A 418 -1.99 6.93 19.39
N SER A 419 -1.63 6.52 20.61
CA SER A 419 -1.67 5.11 21.01
C SER A 419 -3.08 4.53 21.01
N ALA A 420 -4.09 5.28 21.45
CA ALA A 420 -5.48 4.87 21.41
C ALA A 420 -5.96 4.70 19.97
N ARG A 421 -5.67 5.67 19.09
CA ARG A 421 -6.04 5.61 17.67
C ARG A 421 -5.42 4.43 16.94
N ARG A 422 -4.12 4.16 17.13
CA ARG A 422 -3.40 3.05 16.51
C ARG A 422 -3.83 1.68 16.99
N THR A 423 -4.42 1.63 18.14
CA THR A 423 -4.98 0.40 18.73
C THR A 423 -6.50 0.28 18.59
N GLY A 424 -7.14 1.18 17.84
CA GLY A 424 -8.56 1.09 17.49
C GLY A 424 -9.51 1.83 18.44
N ASN A 425 -9.06 2.35 19.58
CA ASN A 425 -9.91 3.17 20.43
C ASN A 425 -9.97 4.62 19.93
N GLU A 426 -10.73 4.80 18.85
CA GLU A 426 -10.90 6.09 18.19
C GLU A 426 -11.64 7.10 19.09
N PHE A 427 -12.52 6.63 19.98
CA PHE A 427 -13.27 7.48 20.89
C PHE A 427 -12.33 8.20 21.86
N VAL A 428 -11.45 7.48 22.57
CA VAL A 428 -10.45 8.07 23.47
C VAL A 428 -9.49 8.97 22.71
N PHE A 429 -9.09 8.60 21.48
CA PHE A 429 -8.27 9.47 20.64
C PHE A 429 -8.95 10.81 20.39
N GLN A 430 -10.20 10.81 19.93
CA GLN A 430 -10.91 12.05 19.57
C GLN A 430 -11.16 12.92 20.78
N GLN A 431 -11.53 12.32 21.92
CA GLN A 431 -11.71 13.05 23.17
C GLN A 431 -10.44 13.83 23.58
N LEU A 432 -9.29 13.16 23.61
CA LEU A 432 -8.02 13.78 23.97
C LEU A 432 -7.55 14.80 22.93
N ALA A 433 -7.73 14.48 21.64
CA ALA A 433 -7.35 15.37 20.55
C ALA A 433 -8.15 16.69 20.57
N ILE A 434 -9.47 16.61 20.73
CA ILE A 434 -10.33 17.80 20.78
C ILE A 434 -9.96 18.67 21.98
N GLN A 435 -9.75 18.07 23.16
CA GLN A 435 -9.31 18.82 24.35
C GLN A 435 -8.00 19.57 24.11
N ASN A 436 -7.01 18.93 23.46
CA ASN A 436 -5.76 19.60 23.12
C ASN A 436 -5.96 20.71 22.08
N ILE A 437 -6.78 20.47 21.07
CA ILE A 437 -7.08 21.45 20.01
C ILE A 437 -7.75 22.69 20.61
N GLU A 438 -8.73 22.51 21.47
CA GLU A 438 -9.41 23.61 22.18
C GLU A 438 -8.42 24.41 23.01
N ASN A 439 -7.58 23.74 23.82
CA ASN A 439 -6.56 24.40 24.64
C ASN A 439 -5.59 25.23 23.80
N MET A 440 -5.08 24.66 22.70
CA MET A 440 -4.12 25.34 21.83
C MET A 440 -4.75 26.47 21.00
N ASN A 441 -6.00 26.28 20.53
CA ASN A 441 -6.72 27.32 19.79
C ASN A 441 -7.06 28.52 20.69
N ASN A 442 -7.50 28.28 21.94
CA ASN A 442 -7.76 29.34 22.91
C ASN A 442 -6.50 30.17 23.25
N LEU A 443 -5.35 29.50 23.26
CA LEU A 443 -4.03 30.12 23.45
C LEU A 443 -3.40 30.66 22.17
N LYS A 444 -4.11 30.59 21.03
CA LYS A 444 -3.65 31.03 19.69
C LYS A 444 -2.30 30.45 19.29
N VAL A 445 -2.04 29.19 19.63
CA VAL A 445 -0.80 28.50 19.29
C VAL A 445 -0.74 28.29 17.77
N GLU A 446 0.35 28.75 17.14
CA GLU A 446 0.58 28.58 15.70
C GLU A 446 1.70 27.58 15.41
N LYS A 447 2.80 27.61 16.20
CA LYS A 447 4.01 26.83 15.96
C LYS A 447 4.32 25.90 17.13
N ILE A 448 4.58 24.64 16.81
CA ILE A 448 4.82 23.60 17.82
C ILE A 448 6.14 22.88 17.54
N ILE A 449 7.00 22.77 18.55
CA ILE A 449 8.17 21.90 18.55
C ILE A 449 7.83 20.66 19.35
N THR A 450 8.15 19.47 18.84
CA THR A 450 8.02 18.23 19.60
C THR A 450 9.22 17.30 19.40
N GLN A 451 9.55 16.54 20.42
CA GLN A 451 10.61 15.52 20.37
C GLN A 451 10.10 14.13 20.03
N CYS A 452 8.82 13.89 20.27
CA CYS A 452 8.21 12.59 20.03
C CYS A 452 7.71 12.47 18.58
N PRO A 453 8.18 11.51 17.77
CA PRO A 453 7.73 11.35 16.38
C PRO A 453 6.24 10.96 16.28
N HIS A 454 5.69 10.31 17.30
CA HIS A 454 4.25 10.00 17.37
C HIS A 454 3.43 11.27 17.56
N CYS A 455 3.79 12.11 18.56
CA CYS A 455 3.13 13.40 18.75
C CYS A 455 3.29 14.30 17.51
N PHE A 456 4.49 14.34 16.90
CA PHE A 456 4.73 15.07 15.66
C PHE A 456 3.74 14.66 14.57
N ASN A 457 3.63 13.35 14.28
CA ASN A 457 2.74 12.87 13.24
C ASN A 457 1.27 13.17 13.55
N THR A 458 0.85 12.94 14.78
CA THR A 458 -0.56 13.10 15.20
C THR A 458 -0.99 14.56 15.16
N ILE A 459 -0.18 15.47 15.71
CA ILE A 459 -0.51 16.90 15.71
C ILE A 459 -0.44 17.47 14.29
N ALA A 460 0.60 17.13 13.50
CA ALA A 460 0.79 17.67 12.16
C ALA A 460 -0.20 17.14 11.14
N ASN A 461 -0.54 15.85 11.20
CA ASN A 461 -1.20 15.14 10.10
C ASN A 461 -2.60 14.63 10.44
N GLU A 462 -2.95 14.52 11.73
CA GLU A 462 -4.21 13.93 12.16
C GLU A 462 -5.12 14.93 12.89
N TYR A 463 -4.59 15.87 13.68
CA TYR A 463 -5.37 16.96 14.28
C TYR A 463 -6.09 17.85 13.25
N PRO A 464 -5.55 18.10 12.04
CA PRO A 464 -6.31 18.81 11.00
C PRO A 464 -7.66 18.18 10.64
N GLN A 465 -7.81 16.86 10.84
CA GLN A 465 -9.07 16.15 10.65
C GLN A 465 -10.16 16.56 11.64
N LEU A 466 -9.75 17.14 12.79
CA LEU A 466 -10.60 17.61 13.88
C LEU A 466 -10.53 19.13 14.09
N GLY A 467 -9.99 19.88 13.11
CA GLY A 467 -9.93 21.34 13.13
C GLY A 467 -8.66 21.95 13.74
N GLY A 468 -7.69 21.14 14.18
CA GLY A 468 -6.42 21.62 14.74
C GLY A 468 -5.33 21.77 13.68
N ASN A 469 -5.06 23.01 13.25
CA ASN A 469 -4.10 23.30 12.19
C ASN A 469 -2.91 24.08 12.73
N TYR A 470 -1.74 23.44 12.86
CA TYR A 470 -0.54 24.00 13.45
C TYR A 470 0.67 23.75 12.57
N GLN A 471 1.65 24.67 12.61
CA GLN A 471 2.97 24.43 12.03
C GLN A 471 3.81 23.60 13.02
N VAL A 472 3.90 22.29 12.79
CA VAL A 472 4.62 21.38 13.68
C VAL A 472 6.01 21.09 13.11
N ILE A 473 7.04 21.22 13.96
CA ILE A 473 8.42 20.89 13.62
C ILE A 473 8.98 19.87 14.62
N HIS A 474 9.65 18.85 14.13
CA HIS A 474 10.36 17.93 15.01
C HIS A 474 11.66 18.56 15.52
N HIS A 475 12.02 18.36 16.79
CA HIS A 475 13.18 18.99 17.41
C HIS A 475 14.47 18.82 16.57
N SER A 476 14.68 17.66 15.93
CA SER A 476 15.86 17.41 15.10
C SER A 476 15.89 18.26 13.83
N GLN A 477 14.74 18.65 13.27
CA GLN A 477 14.66 19.54 12.13
C GLN A 477 15.05 20.97 12.54
N LEU A 478 14.46 21.46 13.64
CA LEU A 478 14.80 22.77 14.17
C LEU A 478 16.27 22.87 14.57
N LEU A 479 16.83 21.87 15.26
CA LEU A 479 18.25 21.83 15.62
C LEU A 479 19.14 21.85 14.38
N THR A 480 18.74 21.17 13.30
CA THR A 480 19.48 21.23 12.03
C THR A 480 19.49 22.64 11.45
N GLU A 481 18.36 23.32 11.44
CA GLU A 481 18.24 24.72 10.97
C GLU A 481 19.09 25.68 11.82
N LEU A 482 19.05 25.54 13.15
CA LEU A 482 19.85 26.32 14.09
C LEU A 482 21.35 26.11 13.88
N VAL A 483 21.80 24.86 13.74
CA VAL A 483 23.23 24.56 13.49
C VAL A 483 23.67 25.15 12.13
N LEU A 484 22.86 24.99 11.09
CA LEU A 484 23.19 25.55 9.76
C LEU A 484 23.21 27.08 9.77
N SER A 485 22.33 27.74 10.53
CA SER A 485 22.35 29.19 10.68
C SER A 485 23.61 29.70 11.42
N LEU A 486 24.10 28.93 12.41
CA LEU A 486 25.32 29.26 13.16
C LEU A 486 26.59 29.05 12.37
N ILE A 487 26.63 28.13 11.40
CA ILE A 487 27.79 27.91 10.51
C ILE A 487 28.05 29.17 9.61
N HIS A 488 27.02 29.92 9.31
CA HIS A 488 27.15 31.16 8.50
C HIS A 488 27.58 32.40 9.33
N ILE A 489 27.61 32.30 10.65
CA ILE A 489 28.08 33.35 11.56
C ILE A 489 29.54 33.11 11.92
#